data_bb5a8b35612700ad645896b6fc289a26
#
_entry.id   bb5a8b35612700ad645896b6fc289a26
#
_cell.length_a   1.000
_cell.length_b   1.000
_cell.length_c   1.000
_cell.angle_alpha   90.00
_cell.angle_beta   90.00
_cell.angle_gamma   90.00
#
_symmetry.space_group_name_H-M   'P 1'
#
loop_
_entity.id
_entity.type
_entity.pdbx_description
1 polymer ?
#
loop_
_entity_poly.entity_id
_entity_poly.type
_entity_poly.pdbx_seq_one_letter_code
_entity_poly.pdbx_strand_id
1 'polypeptide(L)'
;KLFLSNEFKTMYLKKVIIPLLKDSIRAQKLAGADKVMILDSGLDNVSKNYYDNTYLPLIASMANIGDVGYYMRGTPKGSLPKVMKLGFDGIGVDSTVDLNKTLKKATGFVQGNFDEKIMLNESSILVESEIKKWLDTIDNTTGWVCGLGHGIIKETPTENVKLFVKTVREHYS
;
A
#
# COMPACT_ATOMS: atom_id res chain seq x y z
N LYS A 1 24.58 -2.63 -14.57
CA LYS A 1 23.32 -1.85 -14.51
C LYS A 1 23.20 -1.07 -15.81
N LEU A 2 22.23 -1.41 -16.67
CA LEU A 2 21.88 -0.57 -17.80
C LEU A 2 21.26 0.73 -17.25
N PHE A 3 21.97 1.84 -17.38
CA PHE A 3 21.43 3.16 -17.05
C PHE A 3 20.57 3.64 -18.24
N LEU A 4 19.30 3.22 -18.24
CA LEU A 4 18.33 3.73 -19.19
C LEU A 4 18.01 5.19 -18.88
N SER A 5 17.88 6.02 -19.93
CA SER A 5 17.47 7.43 -19.75
C SER A 5 16.06 7.50 -19.13
N ASN A 6 15.76 8.60 -18.44
CA ASN A 6 14.42 8.82 -17.87
C ASN A 6 13.34 8.84 -18.95
N GLU A 7 13.65 9.32 -20.13
CA GLU A 7 12.75 9.31 -21.29
C GLU A 7 12.41 7.89 -21.73
N PHE A 8 13.43 7.01 -21.85
CA PHE A 8 13.21 5.60 -22.18
C PHE A 8 12.38 4.89 -21.11
N LYS A 9 12.68 5.12 -19.83
CA LYS A 9 11.90 4.54 -18.72
C LYS A 9 10.45 4.97 -18.77
N THR A 10 10.19 6.24 -19.02
CA THR A 10 8.84 6.80 -19.14
C THR A 10 8.10 6.21 -20.34
N MET A 11 8.76 6.10 -21.49
CA MET A 11 8.19 5.48 -22.68
C MET A 11 7.87 4.00 -22.44
N TYR A 12 8.78 3.25 -21.83
CA TYR A 12 8.58 1.84 -21.54
C TYR A 12 7.43 1.62 -20.53
N LEU A 13 7.38 2.43 -19.48
CA LEU A 13 6.28 2.43 -18.52
C LEU A 13 4.93 2.67 -19.25
N LYS A 14 4.84 3.71 -20.07
CA LYS A 14 3.62 4.10 -20.79
C LYS A 14 3.18 3.07 -21.83
N LYS A 15 4.12 2.54 -22.63
CA LYS A 15 3.79 1.70 -23.79
C LYS A 15 3.75 0.20 -23.48
N VAL A 16 4.37 -0.25 -22.41
CA VAL A 16 4.48 -1.68 -22.07
C VAL A 16 3.89 -1.99 -20.71
N ILE A 17 4.42 -1.39 -19.65
CA ILE A 17 4.05 -1.79 -18.29
C ILE A 17 2.60 -1.43 -17.95
N ILE A 18 2.18 -0.21 -18.22
CA ILE A 18 0.80 0.24 -17.88
C ILE A 18 -0.26 -0.54 -18.69
N PRO A 19 -0.13 -0.76 -20.00
CA PRO A 19 -1.05 -1.64 -20.73
C PRO A 19 -1.11 -3.06 -20.13
N LEU A 20 0.04 -3.68 -19.88
CA LEU A 20 0.12 -5.01 -19.27
C LEU A 20 -0.58 -5.06 -17.89
N LEU A 21 -0.34 -4.08 -17.04
CA LEU A 21 -1.01 -3.99 -15.73
C LEU A 21 -2.51 -3.82 -15.87
N LYS A 22 -2.98 -2.99 -16.80
CA LYS A 22 -4.42 -2.82 -17.07
C LYS A 22 -5.07 -4.13 -17.50
N ASP A 23 -4.42 -4.88 -18.38
CA ASP A 23 -4.94 -6.17 -18.82
C ASP A 23 -4.92 -7.22 -17.71
N SER A 24 -3.87 -7.23 -16.86
CA SER A 24 -3.81 -8.06 -15.67
C SER A 24 -4.94 -7.73 -14.68
N ILE A 25 -5.18 -6.45 -14.41
CA ILE A 25 -6.27 -6.01 -13.52
C ILE A 25 -7.63 -6.49 -14.06
N ARG A 26 -7.89 -6.28 -15.34
CA ARG A 26 -9.14 -6.72 -15.97
C ARG A 26 -9.31 -8.24 -15.90
N ALA A 27 -8.24 -9.01 -16.17
CA ALA A 27 -8.26 -10.47 -16.08
C ALA A 27 -8.58 -10.95 -14.67
N GLN A 28 -8.01 -10.33 -13.62
CA GLN A 28 -8.30 -10.66 -12.23
C GLN A 28 -9.75 -10.34 -11.86
N LYS A 29 -10.29 -9.21 -12.31
CA LYS A 29 -11.70 -8.86 -12.10
C LYS A 29 -12.64 -9.83 -12.81
N LEU A 30 -12.35 -10.20 -14.05
CA LEU A 30 -13.12 -11.22 -14.79
C LEU A 30 -13.08 -12.60 -14.11
N ALA A 31 -11.98 -12.92 -13.42
CA ALA A 31 -11.85 -14.13 -12.64
C ALA A 31 -12.56 -14.06 -11.26
N GLY A 32 -13.22 -12.94 -10.92
CA GLY A 32 -14.03 -12.79 -9.72
C GLY A 32 -13.36 -12.04 -8.57
N ALA A 33 -12.26 -11.31 -8.80
CA ALA A 33 -11.69 -10.44 -7.78
C ALA A 33 -12.57 -9.21 -7.55
N ASP A 34 -13.00 -8.99 -6.30
CA ASP A 34 -13.78 -7.81 -5.91
C ASP A 34 -12.96 -6.53 -5.98
N LYS A 35 -11.69 -6.59 -5.56
CA LYS A 35 -10.73 -5.50 -5.58
C LYS A 35 -9.36 -5.99 -6.04
N VAL A 36 -8.64 -5.17 -6.79
CA VAL A 36 -7.25 -5.46 -7.21
C VAL A 36 -6.33 -4.38 -6.67
N MET A 37 -5.24 -4.77 -6.01
CA MET A 37 -4.26 -3.84 -5.45
C MET A 37 -3.03 -3.77 -6.35
N ILE A 38 -2.67 -2.58 -6.81
CA ILE A 38 -1.39 -2.31 -7.47
C ILE A 38 -0.34 -2.12 -6.38
N LEU A 39 0.70 -2.94 -6.38
CA LEU A 39 1.81 -2.85 -5.42
C LEU A 39 3.01 -2.14 -6.05
N ASP A 40 3.31 -0.96 -5.56
CA ASP A 40 4.41 -0.12 -6.00
C ASP A 40 5.38 0.13 -4.85
N SER A 41 6.43 -0.67 -4.79
CA SER A 41 7.38 -0.70 -3.66
C SER A 41 8.78 -0.18 -4.01
N GLY A 42 8.98 0.38 -5.20
CA GLY A 42 10.29 0.79 -5.72
C GLY A 42 10.55 2.31 -5.75
N LEU A 43 9.85 3.10 -4.95
CA LEU A 43 9.83 4.56 -5.05
C LEU A 43 10.93 5.29 -4.26
N ASP A 44 11.70 4.60 -3.42
CA ASP A 44 12.68 5.19 -2.50
C ASP A 44 13.74 6.08 -3.18
N ASN A 45 14.02 5.84 -4.47
CA ASN A 45 15.02 6.58 -5.23
C ASN A 45 14.42 7.44 -6.35
N VAL A 46 13.12 7.68 -6.31
CA VAL A 46 12.42 8.48 -7.31
C VAL A 46 12.37 9.93 -6.84
N SER A 47 12.85 10.86 -7.66
CA SER A 47 12.75 12.27 -7.32
C SER A 47 11.29 12.71 -7.24
N LYS A 48 10.97 13.58 -6.27
CA LYS A 48 9.61 14.11 -6.10
C LYS A 48 9.07 14.75 -7.38
N ASN A 49 9.91 15.50 -8.10
CA ASN A 49 9.49 16.16 -9.35
C ASN A 49 9.08 15.15 -10.42
N TYR A 50 9.87 14.09 -10.65
CA TYR A 50 9.53 13.04 -11.60
C TYR A 50 8.28 12.28 -11.15
N TYR A 51 8.20 11.92 -9.88
CA TYR A 51 7.06 11.23 -9.29
C TYR A 51 5.76 12.02 -9.50
N ASP A 52 5.73 13.27 -9.04
CA ASP A 52 4.52 14.08 -9.06
C ASP A 52 4.06 14.50 -10.47
N ASN A 53 5.00 14.76 -11.38
CA ASN A 53 4.69 15.41 -12.66
C ASN A 53 4.74 14.45 -13.87
N THR A 54 5.35 13.29 -13.73
CA THR A 54 5.48 12.30 -14.81
C THR A 54 4.84 10.97 -14.43
N TYR A 55 5.23 10.41 -13.29
CA TYR A 55 4.85 9.07 -12.88
C TYR A 55 3.37 8.99 -12.46
N LEU A 56 2.93 9.84 -11.54
CA LEU A 56 1.54 9.84 -11.05
C LEU A 56 0.50 10.00 -12.16
N PRO A 57 0.65 10.93 -13.13
CA PRO A 57 -0.29 11.04 -14.26
C PRO A 57 -0.40 9.75 -15.10
N LEU A 58 0.68 9.00 -15.24
CA LEU A 58 0.65 7.72 -15.96
C LEU A 58 -0.12 6.66 -15.18
N ILE A 59 0.13 6.55 -13.86
CA ILE A 59 -0.55 5.60 -12.98
C ILE A 59 -2.04 5.90 -12.83
N ALA A 60 -2.42 7.17 -12.77
CA ALA A 60 -3.81 7.61 -12.65
C ALA A 60 -4.73 6.97 -13.70
N SER A 61 -4.19 6.68 -14.88
CA SER A 61 -4.95 6.02 -15.95
C SER A 61 -5.46 4.61 -15.59
N MET A 62 -4.96 3.99 -14.52
CA MET A 62 -5.40 2.67 -14.04
C MET A 62 -6.58 2.79 -13.05
N ALA A 63 -6.72 3.90 -12.36
CA ALA A 63 -7.84 4.14 -11.46
C ALA A 63 -9.20 4.07 -12.18
N ASN A 64 -9.26 4.49 -13.45
CA ASN A 64 -10.47 4.47 -14.26
C ASN A 64 -11.01 3.06 -14.58
N ILE A 65 -10.30 1.99 -14.22
CA ILE A 65 -10.81 0.61 -14.39
C ILE A 65 -11.88 0.31 -13.34
N GLY A 66 -11.85 1.00 -12.18
CA GLY A 66 -12.71 0.77 -11.03
C GLY A 66 -12.29 -0.45 -10.19
N ASP A 67 -12.59 -0.43 -8.93
CA ASP A 67 -12.23 -1.45 -7.93
C ASP A 67 -10.72 -1.69 -7.83
N VAL A 68 -9.93 -0.65 -8.01
CA VAL A 68 -8.47 -0.69 -7.97
C VAL A 68 -7.95 0.12 -6.80
N GLY A 69 -7.15 -0.51 -5.96
CA GLY A 69 -6.36 0.15 -4.93
C GLY A 69 -4.91 0.36 -5.38
N TYR A 70 -4.25 1.33 -4.81
CA TYR A 70 -2.84 1.63 -5.05
C TYR A 70 -2.05 1.66 -3.75
N TYR A 71 -1.14 0.69 -3.59
CA TYR A 71 -0.19 0.66 -2.49
C TYR A 71 1.13 1.28 -2.94
N MET A 72 1.67 2.17 -2.11
CA MET A 72 2.92 2.85 -2.36
C MET A 72 3.86 2.75 -1.17
N ARG A 73 5.11 2.35 -1.43
CA ARG A 73 6.19 2.41 -0.47
C ARG A 73 7.28 3.35 -0.95
N GLY A 74 7.86 4.12 -0.01
CA GLY A 74 8.92 5.07 -0.37
C GLY A 74 8.41 6.27 -1.16
N THR A 75 7.12 6.56 -1.08
CA THR A 75 6.53 7.73 -1.73
C THR A 75 7.25 9.01 -1.30
N PRO A 76 7.70 9.85 -2.25
CA PRO A 76 8.37 11.10 -1.92
C PRO A 76 7.55 11.94 -0.93
N LYS A 77 8.20 12.46 0.10
CA LYS A 77 7.56 13.22 1.18
C LYS A 77 6.66 14.33 0.61
N GLY A 78 5.42 14.36 1.07
CA GLY A 78 4.40 15.35 0.64
C GLY A 78 3.65 15.00 -0.65
N SER A 79 3.88 13.83 -1.27
CA SER A 79 3.13 13.41 -2.46
C SER A 79 1.82 12.67 -2.14
N LEU A 80 1.65 12.14 -0.93
CA LEU A 80 0.44 11.41 -0.52
C LEU A 80 -0.88 12.16 -0.83
N PRO A 81 -1.03 13.49 -0.58
CA PRO A 81 -2.25 14.20 -0.94
C PRO A 81 -2.55 14.23 -2.46
N LYS A 82 -1.53 14.12 -3.30
CA LYS A 82 -1.71 14.00 -4.75
C LYS A 82 -2.19 12.61 -5.12
N VAL A 83 -1.59 11.57 -4.52
CA VAL A 83 -1.99 10.18 -4.72
C VAL A 83 -3.47 9.97 -4.36
N MET A 84 -3.91 10.51 -3.22
CA MET A 84 -5.31 10.41 -2.77
C MET A 84 -6.32 11.05 -3.75
N LYS A 85 -5.86 11.91 -4.65
CA LYS A 85 -6.70 12.57 -5.68
C LYS A 85 -6.70 11.85 -7.03
N LEU A 86 -5.98 10.74 -7.18
CA LEU A 86 -5.89 10.02 -8.46
C LEU A 86 -7.16 9.24 -8.83
N GLY A 87 -8.09 9.09 -7.91
CA GLY A 87 -9.36 8.40 -8.15
C GLY A 87 -9.28 6.87 -7.98
N PHE A 88 -8.26 6.35 -7.32
CA PHE A 88 -8.25 4.94 -6.88
C PHE A 88 -9.31 4.72 -5.80
N ASP A 89 -9.92 3.53 -5.81
CA ASP A 89 -10.94 3.12 -4.81
C ASP A 89 -10.34 2.86 -3.43
N GLY A 90 -9.03 2.79 -3.33
CA GLY A 90 -8.32 2.69 -2.06
C GLY A 90 -6.84 2.95 -2.19
N ILE A 91 -6.19 3.14 -1.07
CA ILE A 91 -4.74 3.29 -0.97
C ILE A 91 -4.18 2.37 0.10
N GLY A 92 -3.01 1.80 -0.18
CA GLY A 92 -2.22 1.13 0.84
C GLY A 92 -1.09 2.05 1.29
N VAL A 93 -0.83 2.09 2.58
CA VAL A 93 0.17 2.97 3.20
C VAL A 93 1.12 2.18 4.10
N ASP A 94 2.38 2.61 4.14
CA ASP A 94 3.39 2.03 5.02
C ASP A 94 3.30 2.58 6.46
N SER A 95 4.08 1.99 7.37
CA SER A 95 4.09 2.33 8.80
C SER A 95 4.53 3.75 9.12
N THR A 96 5.11 4.49 8.17
CA THR A 96 5.54 5.89 8.37
C THR A 96 4.41 6.89 8.19
N VAL A 97 3.25 6.45 7.70
CA VAL A 97 2.09 7.29 7.43
C VAL A 97 1.15 7.30 8.63
N ASP A 98 0.66 8.49 9.00
CA ASP A 98 -0.40 8.65 9.99
C ASP A 98 -1.73 8.09 9.46
N LEU A 99 -2.09 6.90 9.94
CA LEU A 99 -3.25 6.15 9.48
C LEU A 99 -4.57 6.88 9.77
N ASN A 100 -4.76 7.38 10.99
CA ASN A 100 -6.00 8.07 11.38
C ASN A 100 -6.24 9.33 10.55
N LYS A 101 -5.17 10.10 10.33
CA LYS A 101 -5.24 11.30 9.49
C LYS A 101 -5.52 10.97 8.02
N THR A 102 -5.04 9.82 7.57
CA THR A 102 -5.27 9.34 6.20
C THR A 102 -6.70 8.84 6.05
N LEU A 103 -7.22 8.03 6.98
CA LEU A 103 -8.60 7.56 7.02
C LEU A 103 -9.61 8.72 6.99
N LYS A 104 -9.38 9.78 7.79
CA LYS A 104 -10.24 10.97 7.81
C LYS A 104 -10.32 11.72 6.49
N LYS A 105 -9.35 11.54 5.57
CA LYS A 105 -9.25 12.26 4.30
C LYS A 105 -9.50 11.39 3.08
N ALA A 106 -9.41 10.08 3.21
CA ALA A 106 -9.61 9.15 2.12
C ALA A 106 -11.08 9.11 1.69
N THR A 107 -11.31 9.04 0.39
CA THR A 107 -12.64 8.84 -0.20
C THR A 107 -12.97 7.36 -0.42
N GLY A 108 -11.97 6.48 -0.34
CA GLY A 108 -12.06 5.05 -0.46
C GLY A 108 -11.43 4.34 0.73
N PHE A 109 -11.15 3.04 0.59
CA PHE A 109 -10.51 2.29 1.67
C PHE A 109 -9.03 2.67 1.85
N VAL A 110 -8.54 2.51 3.08
CA VAL A 110 -7.11 2.64 3.42
C VAL A 110 -6.62 1.31 3.98
N GLN A 111 -5.61 0.72 3.34
CA GLN A 111 -4.98 -0.52 3.81
C GLN A 111 -3.67 -0.22 4.54
N GLY A 112 -3.44 -0.91 5.61
CA GLY A 112 -2.19 -0.86 6.39
C GLY A 112 -2.50 -0.63 7.87
N ASN A 113 -1.55 -0.24 8.72
CA ASN A 113 -0.14 0.02 8.37
C ASN A 113 0.79 -0.36 9.54
N PHE A 114 0.51 -1.52 10.17
CA PHE A 114 1.37 -1.99 11.26
C PHE A 114 2.81 -2.16 10.78
N ASP A 115 3.78 -1.77 11.60
CA ASP A 115 5.20 -1.91 11.23
C ASP A 115 5.61 -3.38 11.19
N GLU A 116 5.91 -3.87 10.00
CA GLU A 116 6.32 -5.24 9.76
C GLU A 116 7.63 -5.62 10.48
N LYS A 117 8.45 -4.65 10.85
CA LYS A 117 9.71 -4.89 11.58
C LYS A 117 9.46 -5.33 13.02
N ILE A 118 8.37 -4.90 13.63
CA ILE A 118 7.98 -5.35 14.97
C ILE A 118 7.73 -6.85 14.97
N MET A 119 7.26 -7.39 13.84
CA MET A 119 7.00 -8.83 13.67
C MET A 119 8.28 -9.69 13.70
N LEU A 120 9.47 -9.09 13.60
CA LEU A 120 10.76 -9.79 13.70
C LEU A 120 11.15 -10.12 15.15
N ASN A 121 10.48 -9.55 16.15
CA ASN A 121 10.85 -9.73 17.55
C ASN A 121 10.66 -11.20 17.97
N GLU A 122 11.65 -11.76 18.64
CA GLU A 122 11.61 -13.14 19.15
C GLU A 122 10.58 -13.32 20.27
N SER A 123 10.28 -12.24 21.02
CA SER A 123 9.29 -12.27 22.08
C SER A 123 7.87 -12.02 21.53
N SER A 124 7.09 -13.07 21.46
CA SER A 124 5.67 -12.99 21.07
C SER A 124 4.84 -12.09 22.01
N ILE A 125 5.20 -12.02 23.29
CA ILE A 125 4.56 -11.14 24.27
C ILE A 125 4.74 -9.68 23.89
N LEU A 126 5.95 -9.28 23.49
CA LEU A 126 6.23 -7.93 23.02
C LEU A 126 5.50 -7.62 21.73
N VAL A 127 5.50 -8.56 20.79
CA VAL A 127 4.77 -8.41 19.51
C VAL A 127 3.29 -8.21 19.77
N GLU A 128 2.67 -9.02 20.63
CA GLU A 128 1.25 -8.89 20.97
C GLU A 128 0.94 -7.54 21.63
N SER A 129 1.79 -7.11 22.55
CA SER A 129 1.64 -5.81 23.21
C SER A 129 1.70 -4.65 22.21
N GLU A 130 2.62 -4.68 21.27
CA GLU A 130 2.74 -3.64 20.23
C GLU A 130 1.56 -3.65 19.26
N ILE A 131 1.05 -4.84 18.89
CA ILE A 131 -0.16 -4.95 18.06
C ILE A 131 -1.35 -4.31 18.79
N LYS A 132 -1.58 -4.66 20.07
CA LYS A 132 -2.68 -4.10 20.86
C LYS A 132 -2.58 -2.59 20.99
N LYS A 133 -1.40 -2.07 21.35
CA LYS A 133 -1.16 -0.62 21.41
C LYS A 133 -1.49 0.08 20.11
N TRP A 134 -1.07 -0.50 18.97
CA TRP A 134 -1.36 0.06 17.66
C TRP A 134 -2.86 0.04 17.36
N LEU A 135 -3.56 -1.07 17.62
CA LEU A 135 -5.01 -1.17 17.44
C LEU A 135 -5.76 -0.14 18.28
N ASP A 136 -5.33 0.09 19.53
CA ASP A 136 -5.91 1.09 20.44
C ASP A 136 -5.74 2.54 19.91
N THR A 137 -4.83 2.77 18.97
CA THR A 137 -4.68 4.09 18.33
C THR A 137 -5.66 4.35 17.20
N ILE A 138 -6.39 3.34 16.72
CA ILE A 138 -7.27 3.46 15.57
C ILE A 138 -8.61 4.07 15.97
N ASP A 139 -8.81 5.34 15.67
CA ASP A 139 -10.03 6.09 16.04
C ASP A 139 -11.29 5.61 15.29
N ASN A 140 -11.14 5.17 14.05
CA ASN A 140 -12.25 4.78 13.18
C ASN A 140 -11.83 3.67 12.22
N THR A 141 -12.60 2.60 12.19
CA THR A 141 -12.36 1.44 11.33
C THR A 141 -13.13 1.47 10.01
N THR A 142 -14.00 2.46 9.81
CA THR A 142 -14.77 2.59 8.58
C THR A 142 -13.86 2.82 7.38
N GLY A 143 -13.92 1.93 6.39
CA GLY A 143 -13.05 1.98 5.22
C GLY A 143 -11.60 1.56 5.48
N TRP A 144 -11.29 1.03 6.66
CA TRP A 144 -9.97 0.50 6.94
C TRP A 144 -9.85 -0.98 6.62
N VAL A 145 -8.77 -1.35 5.95
CA VAL A 145 -8.34 -2.72 5.72
C VAL A 145 -7.09 -2.98 6.55
N CYS A 146 -7.26 -3.70 7.66
CA CYS A 146 -6.16 -4.01 8.57
C CYS A 146 -5.06 -4.82 7.87
N GLY A 147 -3.82 -4.40 8.05
CA GLY A 147 -2.67 -5.10 7.50
C GLY A 147 -1.35 -4.49 7.95
N LEU A 148 -0.28 -5.13 7.52
CA LEU A 148 1.08 -4.60 7.70
C LEU A 148 1.33 -3.42 6.76
N GLY A 149 2.27 -2.56 7.13
CA GLY A 149 2.72 -1.45 6.29
C GLY A 149 3.55 -1.90 5.08
N HIS A 150 4.03 -3.14 5.09
CA HIS A 150 4.78 -3.76 4.00
C HIS A 150 4.59 -5.28 4.00
N GLY A 151 5.14 -5.96 2.99
CA GLY A 151 5.21 -7.43 2.97
C GLY A 151 6.01 -7.98 4.15
N ILE A 152 5.66 -9.19 4.57
CA ILE A 152 6.35 -9.90 5.66
C ILE A 152 7.82 -10.06 5.31
N ILE A 153 8.70 -9.73 6.27
CA ILE A 153 10.15 -9.92 6.13
C ILE A 153 10.45 -11.41 6.25
N LYS A 154 11.40 -11.90 5.45
CA LYS A 154 11.73 -13.33 5.32
C LYS A 154 12.01 -14.01 6.66
N GLU A 155 12.64 -13.32 7.57
CA GLU A 155 13.04 -13.82 8.90
C GLU A 155 11.92 -13.72 9.94
N THR A 156 10.72 -13.25 9.57
CA THR A 156 9.60 -13.14 10.51
C THR A 156 9.17 -14.52 11.02
N PRO A 157 9.13 -14.74 12.35
CA PRO A 157 8.62 -15.97 12.93
C PRO A 157 7.16 -16.22 12.52
N THR A 158 6.85 -17.41 12.04
CA THR A 158 5.49 -17.78 11.61
C THR A 158 4.46 -17.57 12.72
N GLU A 159 4.86 -17.84 13.97
CA GLU A 159 3.98 -17.66 15.13
C GLU A 159 3.57 -16.21 15.35
N ASN A 160 4.44 -15.24 15.04
CA ASN A 160 4.09 -13.82 15.12
C ASN A 160 3.06 -13.44 14.05
N VAL A 161 3.11 -14.06 12.87
CA VAL A 161 2.09 -13.86 11.83
C VAL A 161 0.72 -14.38 12.30
N LYS A 162 0.69 -15.58 12.87
CA LYS A 162 -0.54 -16.15 13.47
C LYS A 162 -1.05 -15.30 14.61
N LEU A 163 -0.14 -14.81 15.45
CA LEU A 163 -0.45 -13.95 16.58
C LEU A 163 -1.07 -12.62 16.11
N PHE A 164 -0.51 -11.98 15.07
CA PHE A 164 -1.08 -10.77 14.49
C PHE A 164 -2.54 -10.97 14.08
N VAL A 165 -2.80 -12.01 13.29
CA VAL A 165 -4.17 -12.32 12.83
C VAL A 165 -5.11 -12.59 14.00
N LYS A 166 -4.66 -13.37 15.00
CA LYS A 166 -5.43 -13.68 16.20
C LYS A 166 -5.76 -12.42 16.99
N THR A 167 -4.74 -11.62 17.32
CA THR A 167 -4.89 -10.41 18.15
C THR A 167 -5.83 -9.38 17.49
N VAL A 168 -5.70 -9.18 16.16
CA VAL A 168 -6.61 -8.28 15.43
C VAL A 168 -8.06 -8.78 15.49
N ARG A 169 -8.30 -10.08 15.30
CA ARG A 169 -9.65 -10.65 15.35
C ARG A 169 -10.26 -10.53 16.76
N GLU A 170 -9.49 -10.82 17.79
CA GLU A 170 -9.95 -10.74 19.18
C GLU A 170 -10.22 -9.30 19.63
N HIS A 171 -9.52 -8.33 19.07
CA HIS A 171 -9.71 -6.91 19.40
C HIS A 171 -11.05 -6.36 18.90
N TYR A 172 -11.56 -6.89 17.79
CA TYR A 172 -12.81 -6.44 17.15
C TYR A 172 -13.97 -7.44 17.28
N SER A 173 -13.84 -8.47 18.12
CA SER A 173 -14.92 -9.42 18.47
C SER A 173 -15.73 -8.90 19.63
#